data_74f0221e200a1ebba83873f067c149c7
#
_entry.id   74f0221e200a1ebba83873f067c149c7
#
_cell.length_a   1.000
_cell.length_b   1.000
_cell.length_c   1.000
_cell.angle_alpha   90.00
_cell.angle_beta   90.00
_cell.angle_gamma   90.00
#
_symmetry.space_group_name_H-M   'P 1'
#
loop_
_entity.id
_entity.type
_entity.pdbx_description
1 polymer ?
#
loop_
_entity_poly.entity_id
_entity_poly.type
_entity_poly.pdbx_seq_one_letter_code
_entity_poly.pdbx_strand_id
1 'polypeptide(L)'
;MVNPYFTFTTDNKNLCCYKTSAILNINFYIDPNEKYKMQIQTTGDTTEETIGIYTFKSKKYWEIAQDRWMDIMQAAYNEERNNTNMKYYGSFGDVDPW
;
A
#
# COMPACT_ATOMS: atom_id res chain seq x y z
N MET A 1 2.29 6.19 13.70
CA MET A 1 2.71 4.78 13.57
C MET A 1 2.05 4.15 12.34
N VAL A 2 2.81 3.41 11.57
CA VAL A 2 2.28 2.73 10.40
C VAL A 2 1.51 1.49 10.82
N ASN A 3 0.32 1.30 10.24
CA ASN A 3 -0.45 0.09 10.46
C ASN A 3 0.33 -1.11 9.93
N PRO A 4 0.64 -2.12 10.75
CA PRO A 4 1.45 -3.25 10.32
C PRO A 4 0.75 -4.18 9.33
N TYR A 5 -0.55 -4.05 9.16
CA TYR A 5 -1.31 -4.90 8.25
C TYR A 5 -2.19 -4.09 7.32
N PHE A 6 -2.21 -4.53 6.07
CA PHE A 6 -3.14 -4.01 5.08
C PHE A 6 -4.26 -5.02 4.94
N THR A 7 -5.47 -4.60 5.27
CA THR A 7 -6.64 -5.47 5.22
C THR A 7 -7.65 -4.94 4.21
N PHE A 8 -8.29 -5.85 3.50
CA PHE A 8 -9.31 -5.48 2.54
C PHE A 8 -10.28 -6.64 2.34
N THR A 9 -11.44 -6.35 1.80
CA THR A 9 -12.40 -7.37 1.42
C THR A 9 -12.72 -7.22 -0.07
N THR A 10 -12.82 -8.35 -0.76
CA THR A 10 -13.23 -8.34 -2.16
C THR A 10 -14.75 -8.44 -2.29
N ASP A 11 -15.38 -8.94 -1.23
CA ASP A 11 -16.83 -8.96 -1.10
C ASP A 11 -17.15 -8.85 0.41
N ASN A 12 -18.40 -9.00 0.78
CA ASN A 12 -18.79 -8.81 2.17
C ASN A 12 -18.52 -10.02 3.07
N LYS A 13 -17.82 -11.04 2.58
CA LYS A 13 -17.60 -12.26 3.34
C LYS A 13 -16.14 -12.57 3.64
N ASN A 14 -15.23 -12.19 2.75
CA ASN A 14 -13.83 -12.58 2.85
C ASN A 14 -12.97 -11.39 3.21
N LEU A 15 -12.28 -11.51 4.33
CA LEU A 15 -11.29 -10.53 4.74
C LEU A 15 -9.91 -11.04 4.37
N CYS A 16 -9.19 -10.25 3.60
CA CYS A 16 -7.80 -10.55 3.23
C CYS A 16 -6.88 -9.65 4.04
N CYS A 17 -5.75 -10.19 4.45
CA CYS A 17 -4.81 -9.47 5.28
C CYS A 17 -3.38 -9.72 4.82
N TYR A 18 -2.63 -8.65 4.61
CA TYR A 18 -1.22 -8.71 4.22
C TYR A 18 -0.40 -7.92 5.21
N LYS A 19 0.78 -8.43 5.52
CA LYS A 19 1.74 -7.67 6.31
C LYS A 19 2.30 -6.56 5.46
N THR A 20 2.19 -5.32 5.92
CA THR A 20 2.61 -4.17 5.11
C THR A 20 4.08 -4.21 4.76
N SER A 21 4.92 -4.74 5.65
CA SER A 21 6.35 -4.83 5.38
C SER A 21 6.69 -5.83 4.27
N ALA A 22 5.78 -6.72 3.92
CA ALA A 22 5.99 -7.68 2.85
C ALA A 22 5.49 -7.17 1.50
N ILE A 23 4.80 -6.05 1.47
CA ILE A 23 4.22 -5.52 0.24
C ILE A 23 5.25 -4.65 -0.47
N LEU A 24 5.56 -4.99 -1.71
CA LEU A 24 6.47 -4.21 -2.54
C LEU A 24 5.71 -3.17 -3.35
N ASN A 25 4.54 -3.53 -3.83
CA ASN A 25 3.78 -2.64 -4.70
C ASN A 25 2.32 -3.09 -4.76
N ILE A 26 1.42 -2.12 -4.88
CA ILE A 26 0.01 -2.39 -5.11
C ILE A 26 -0.45 -1.50 -6.25
N ASN A 27 -1.19 -2.11 -7.18
CA ASN A 27 -1.73 -1.39 -8.32
C ASN A 27 -3.24 -1.64 -8.40
N PHE A 28 -4.01 -0.57 -8.39
CA PHE A 28 -5.46 -0.62 -8.54
C PHE A 28 -5.81 -0.25 -9.97
N TYR A 29 -6.61 -1.07 -10.64
CA TYR A 29 -6.93 -0.80 -12.03
C TYR A 29 -8.30 -1.39 -12.38
N ILE A 30 -8.81 -0.98 -13.53
CA ILE A 30 -10.04 -1.53 -14.10
C ILE A 30 -9.63 -2.24 -15.37
N ASP A 31 -9.97 -3.52 -15.48
CA ASP A 31 -9.56 -4.29 -16.64
C ASP A 31 -10.45 -4.00 -17.85
N PRO A 32 -10.11 -4.53 -19.03
CA PRO A 32 -10.90 -4.29 -20.24
C PRO A 32 -12.35 -4.76 -20.14
N ASN A 33 -12.65 -5.67 -19.24
CA ASN A 33 -14.02 -6.14 -19.01
C ASN A 33 -14.73 -5.33 -17.92
N GLU A 34 -14.18 -4.18 -17.55
CA GLU A 34 -14.72 -3.26 -16.54
C GLU A 34 -14.82 -3.91 -15.16
N LYS A 35 -13.91 -4.82 -14.84
CA LYS A 35 -13.82 -5.41 -13.51
C LYS A 35 -12.85 -4.61 -12.67
N TYR A 36 -13.18 -4.44 -11.39
CA TYR A 36 -12.33 -3.72 -10.43
C TYR A 36 -11.28 -4.66 -9.91
N LYS A 37 -10.03 -4.35 -10.17
CA LYS A 37 -8.91 -5.23 -9.88
C LYS A 37 -7.88 -4.57 -8.99
N MET A 38 -7.15 -5.39 -8.26
CA MET A 38 -6.00 -4.96 -7.48
C MET A 38 -4.92 -6.00 -7.63
N GLN A 39 -3.72 -5.54 -7.94
CA GLN A 39 -2.55 -6.40 -8.03
C GLN A 39 -1.63 -6.08 -6.87
N ILE A 40 -1.28 -7.09 -6.08
CA ILE A 40 -0.35 -6.94 -4.97
C ILE A 40 0.91 -7.73 -5.29
N GLN A 41 2.05 -7.06 -5.20
CA GLN A 41 3.34 -7.70 -5.34
C GLN A 41 4.00 -7.76 -3.97
N THR A 42 4.37 -8.95 -3.54
CA THR A 42 4.93 -9.16 -2.22
C THR A 42 6.23 -9.95 -2.29
N THR A 43 7.02 -9.84 -1.23
CA THR A 43 8.16 -10.72 -1.04
C THR A 43 7.70 -12.00 -0.36
N GLY A 44 8.20 -13.16 -0.83
CA GLY A 44 7.94 -14.42 -0.16
C GLY A 44 8.99 -14.71 0.90
N ASP A 45 8.93 -15.90 1.45
CA ASP A 45 9.92 -16.38 2.42
C ASP A 45 11.29 -16.57 1.78
N THR A 46 11.33 -16.61 0.47
CA THR A 46 12.56 -16.67 -0.31
C THR A 46 12.76 -15.34 -1.00
N THR A 47 13.76 -15.24 -1.84
CA THR A 47 13.99 -14.01 -2.61
C THR A 47 13.00 -13.85 -3.76
N GLU A 48 12.12 -14.81 -3.95
CA GLU A 48 11.15 -14.73 -5.04
C GLU A 48 9.99 -13.81 -4.71
N GLU A 49 9.59 -13.01 -5.68
CA GLU A 49 8.44 -12.13 -5.56
C GLU A 49 7.19 -12.88 -5.95
N THR A 50 6.10 -12.57 -5.26
CA THR A 50 4.81 -13.18 -5.54
C THR A 50 3.82 -12.09 -5.96
N ILE A 51 3.03 -12.39 -6.99
CA ILE A 51 2.02 -11.46 -7.47
C ILE A 51 0.65 -12.09 -7.26
N GLY A 52 -0.21 -11.36 -6.53
CA GLY A 52 -1.60 -11.75 -6.34
C GLY A 52 -2.52 -10.76 -7.04
N ILE A 53 -3.53 -11.26 -7.71
CA ILE A 53 -4.52 -10.42 -8.37
C ILE A 53 -5.88 -10.71 -7.78
N TYR A 54 -6.56 -9.66 -7.34
CA TYR A 54 -7.87 -9.76 -6.72
C TYR A 54 -8.91 -9.02 -7.54
N THR A 55 -10.10 -9.62 -7.66
CA THR A 55 -11.23 -8.99 -8.32
C THR A 55 -12.23 -8.58 -7.24
N PHE A 56 -12.61 -7.31 -7.24
CA PHE A 56 -13.59 -6.81 -6.28
C PHE A 56 -14.99 -6.92 -6.86
N LYS A 57 -15.91 -7.31 -6.01
CA LYS A 57 -17.29 -7.50 -6.42
C LYS A 57 -18.01 -6.19 -6.71
N SER A 58 -17.58 -5.12 -6.06
CA SER A 58 -18.20 -3.81 -6.26
C SER A 58 -17.14 -2.71 -6.19
N LYS A 59 -17.46 -1.60 -6.81
CA LYS A 59 -16.61 -0.42 -6.77
C LYS A 59 -16.40 0.06 -5.34
N LYS A 60 -17.40 -0.09 -4.49
CA LYS A 60 -17.33 0.34 -3.10
C LYS A 60 -16.18 -0.33 -2.36
N TYR A 61 -16.07 -1.65 -2.46
CA TYR A 61 -15.00 -2.38 -1.78
C TYR A 61 -13.64 -2.05 -2.36
N TRP A 62 -13.60 -1.83 -3.67
CA TRP A 62 -12.39 -1.44 -4.36
C TRP A 62 -11.89 -0.07 -3.88
N GLU A 63 -12.80 0.88 -3.74
CA GLU A 63 -12.45 2.22 -3.25
C GLU A 63 -12.04 2.20 -1.78
N ILE A 64 -12.70 1.38 -0.97
CA ILE A 64 -12.31 1.23 0.44
C ILE A 64 -10.89 0.68 0.55
N ALA A 65 -10.55 -0.31 -0.26
CA ALA A 65 -9.20 -0.86 -0.27
C ALA A 65 -8.17 0.19 -0.68
N GLN A 66 -8.49 1.00 -1.68
CA GLN A 66 -7.61 2.09 -2.10
C GLN A 66 -7.40 3.08 -0.96
N ASP A 67 -8.47 3.48 -0.28
CA ASP A 67 -8.37 4.44 0.81
C ASP A 67 -7.50 3.90 1.94
N ARG A 68 -7.69 2.64 2.29
CA ARG A 68 -6.87 2.02 3.34
C ARG A 68 -5.40 1.97 2.97
N TRP A 69 -5.12 1.63 1.72
CA TRP A 69 -3.73 1.60 1.26
C TRP A 69 -3.13 3.00 1.24
N MET A 70 -3.90 3.98 0.80
CA MET A 70 -3.45 5.37 0.79
C MET A 70 -3.13 5.85 2.21
N ASP A 71 -3.96 5.49 3.19
CA ASP A 71 -3.70 5.84 4.58
C ASP A 71 -2.39 5.25 5.08
N ILE A 72 -2.14 3.99 4.73
CA ILE A 72 -0.90 3.32 5.12
C ILE A 72 0.30 4.01 4.48
N MET A 73 0.20 4.32 3.20
CA MET A 73 1.28 5.00 2.49
C MET A 73 1.52 6.40 3.05
N GLN A 74 0.45 7.11 3.37
CA GLN A 74 0.58 8.45 3.95
C GLN A 74 1.28 8.39 5.30
N ALA A 75 0.90 7.44 6.15
CA ALA A 75 1.53 7.27 7.45
C ALA A 75 3.01 6.91 7.31
N ALA A 76 3.31 6.01 6.38
CA ALA A 76 4.69 5.61 6.13
C ALA A 76 5.52 6.79 5.62
N TYR A 77 4.96 7.57 4.72
CA TYR A 77 5.63 8.75 4.20
C TYR A 77 5.91 9.77 5.31
N ASN A 78 4.93 10.03 6.15
CA ASN A 78 5.09 10.99 7.23
C ASN A 78 6.14 10.53 8.23
N GLU A 79 6.16 9.26 8.56
CA GLU A 79 7.13 8.71 9.48
C GLU A 79 8.54 8.78 8.91
N GLU A 80 8.70 8.43 7.65
CA GLU A 80 9.97 8.51 6.96
C GLU A 80 10.45 9.96 6.84
N ARG A 81 9.54 10.86 6.53
CA ARG A 81 9.86 12.28 6.44
C ARG A 81 10.35 12.83 7.77
N ASN A 82 9.70 12.46 8.87
CA ASN A 82 10.12 12.90 10.19
C ASN A 82 11.50 12.36 10.52
N ASN A 83 11.76 11.11 10.23
CA ASN A 83 13.08 10.51 10.44
C ASN A 83 14.14 11.21 9.59
N THR A 84 13.82 11.51 8.36
CA THR A 84 14.72 12.21 7.47
C THR A 84 15.03 13.60 7.99
N ASN A 85 14.04 14.31 8.46
CA ASN A 85 14.24 15.64 9.02
C ASN A 85 15.15 15.59 10.24
N MET A 86 14.96 14.62 11.10
CA MET A 86 15.82 14.46 12.26
C MET A 86 17.24 14.08 11.87
N LYS A 87 17.38 13.32 10.82
CA LYS A 87 18.65 12.77 10.39
C LYS A 87 19.49 13.75 9.57
N TYR A 88 18.84 14.47 8.69
CA TYR A 88 19.53 15.32 7.72
C TYR A 88 19.26 16.80 7.93
N TYR A 89 18.61 17.13 8.97
CA TYR A 89 18.12 18.47 9.15
C TYR A 89 19.19 19.52 8.91
N GLY A 90 20.30 19.40 9.52
CA GLY A 90 21.35 20.38 9.38
C GLY A 90 22.11 20.36 8.07
N SER A 91 22.05 19.25 7.35
CA SER A 91 22.83 19.09 6.13
C SER A 91 22.02 19.29 4.87
N PHE A 92 20.74 19.16 4.96
CA PHE A 92 19.92 19.10 3.79
C PHE A 92 19.23 20.39 3.47
N GLY A 93 18.99 21.04 4.43
CA GLY A 93 18.25 22.23 4.19
C GLY A 93 18.98 23.10 3.31
N ASP A 94 19.15 22.60 3.54
CA ASP A 94 19.04 22.96 3.00
C ASP A 94 18.57 22.79 2.11
N VAL A 95 18.54 22.50 2.08
CA VAL A 95 18.00 22.36 1.22
C VAL A 95 17.05 22.46 0.98
N ASP A 96 17.05 22.69 1.28
CA ASP A 96 16.26 22.78 0.99
C ASP A 96 15.85 23.12 0.64
N PRO A 97 16.08 23.31 0.82
CA PRO A 97 15.46 23.79 0.49
C PRO A 97 14.89 23.51 -0.10
N TRP A 98 14.90 23.11 -0.15
CA TRP A 98 14.18 22.87 -0.91
C TRP A 98 13.19 23.35 -1.03
#